data_8307bb0f09decf42a09529b3854dc750
#
_entry.id   8307bb0f09decf42a09529b3854dc750
#
_cell.length_a   1.000
_cell.length_b   1.000
_cell.length_c   1.000
_cell.angle_alpha   90.00
_cell.angle_beta   90.00
_cell.angle_gamma   90.00
#
_symmetry.space_group_name_H-M   'P 1'
#
loop_
_entity.id
_entity.type
_entity.pdbx_description
1 polymer ?
#
loop_
_entity_poly.entity_id
_entity_poly.type
_entity_poly.pdbx_seq_one_letter_code
_entity_poly.pdbx_strand_id
1 'polypeptide(L)'
;MPEIGLLPFAGVAMQVASAALPTYRTRFSKHQFTQPQLLAILCLMRYEDWTFREAEVRLREHGELRAILQLSSVPDYTTVYRFLRRLPDDTIENVLEESVRRLRRSSRRGRRRAAVAIDGTGLLPRGVSTYFIRRIQQQSGEQTRYRHFLKWIVVADVDRQIILAQRARQGPCNDAPTLPGLLEAASQTTPIGLVLADAEFDSEANHQHIRATLGAFSVIPARRRGVPNGAIRNQMYRKFPRKRYGPRAKVETLFSIVKRKLSAKAPGRSLPMQMRQALLLGLAFNLYRLRHRPPPVGCQQSHLKPFICHTSKKKGVSPRFSEED
;
A
#
# COMPACT_ATOMS: atom_id res chain seq x y z
N MET A 1 10.21 -17.01 0.07
CA MET A 1 9.11 -16.96 -0.91
C MET A 1 9.73 -16.77 -2.27
N PRO A 2 9.33 -17.51 -3.31
CA PRO A 2 9.86 -17.32 -4.66
C PRO A 2 9.51 -15.91 -5.15
N GLU A 3 10.43 -15.29 -5.87
CA GLU A 3 10.17 -14.02 -6.56
C GLU A 3 9.15 -14.28 -7.65
N ILE A 4 8.08 -13.51 -7.67
CA ILE A 4 7.07 -13.60 -8.71
C ILE A 4 7.21 -12.37 -9.59
N GLY A 5 7.16 -12.58 -10.90
CA GLY A 5 7.39 -11.54 -11.87
C GLY A 5 6.43 -10.35 -11.79
N LEU A 6 6.78 -9.32 -12.53
CA LEU A 6 6.08 -8.06 -12.65
C LEU A 6 4.62 -8.22 -13.13
N LEU A 7 4.38 -9.13 -14.09
CA LEU A 7 3.07 -9.32 -14.70
C LEU A 7 2.00 -9.80 -13.71
N PRO A 8 2.23 -10.81 -12.85
CA PRO A 8 1.26 -11.19 -11.82
C PRO A 8 0.95 -10.07 -10.84
N PHE A 9 1.94 -9.23 -10.47
CA PHE A 9 1.71 -8.08 -9.63
C PHE A 9 0.81 -7.04 -10.32
N ALA A 10 1.07 -6.73 -11.59
CA ALA A 10 0.27 -5.82 -12.40
C ALA A 10 -1.19 -6.29 -12.49
N GLY A 11 -1.41 -7.59 -12.74
CA GLY A 11 -2.75 -8.18 -12.80
C GLY A 11 -3.52 -8.02 -11.50
N VAL A 12 -2.89 -8.30 -10.35
CA VAL A 12 -3.50 -8.11 -9.04
C VAL A 12 -3.78 -6.64 -8.76
N ALA A 13 -2.85 -5.74 -9.08
CA ALA A 13 -3.02 -4.30 -8.89
C ALA A 13 -4.22 -3.78 -9.71
N MET A 14 -4.31 -4.20 -10.98
CA MET A 14 -5.43 -3.82 -11.87
C MET A 14 -6.76 -4.35 -11.34
N GLN A 15 -6.84 -5.61 -10.93
CA GLN A 15 -8.06 -6.22 -10.40
C GLN A 15 -8.55 -5.54 -9.12
N VAL A 16 -7.65 -5.22 -8.17
CA VAL A 16 -8.00 -4.55 -6.92
C VAL A 16 -8.43 -3.12 -7.19
N ALA A 17 -7.69 -2.39 -8.05
CA ALA A 17 -8.04 -1.02 -8.41
C ALA A 17 -9.39 -0.94 -9.13
N SER A 18 -9.68 -1.85 -10.07
CA SER A 18 -10.96 -1.89 -10.80
C SER A 18 -12.15 -2.22 -9.91
N ALA A 19 -11.96 -2.96 -8.83
CA ALA A 19 -13.03 -3.27 -7.89
C ALA A 19 -13.31 -2.13 -6.89
N ALA A 20 -12.33 -1.27 -6.64
CA ALA A 20 -12.44 -0.21 -5.63
C ALA A 20 -12.68 1.19 -6.23
N LEU A 21 -12.38 1.39 -7.52
CA LEU A 21 -12.43 2.71 -8.14
C LEU A 21 -13.40 2.76 -9.31
N PRO A 22 -14.11 3.88 -9.49
CA PRO A 22 -14.84 4.13 -10.72
C PRO A 22 -13.86 4.30 -11.89
N THR A 23 -14.31 3.96 -13.10
CA THR A 23 -13.52 4.07 -14.32
C THR A 23 -12.95 5.48 -14.50
N TYR A 24 -13.77 6.49 -14.32
CA TYR A 24 -13.39 7.90 -14.44
C TYR A 24 -13.88 8.70 -13.24
N ARG A 25 -13.18 9.77 -12.90
CA ARG A 25 -13.53 10.63 -11.76
C ARG A 25 -14.83 11.39 -11.99
N THR A 26 -15.02 11.91 -13.21
CA THR A 26 -16.21 12.69 -13.61
C THR A 26 -16.55 12.39 -15.06
N ARG A 27 -17.76 12.75 -15.49
CA ARG A 27 -18.19 12.67 -16.90
C ARG A 27 -17.36 13.54 -17.86
N PHE A 28 -16.66 14.54 -17.33
CA PHE A 28 -15.78 15.43 -18.10
C PHE A 28 -14.31 14.96 -18.15
N SER A 29 -13.99 13.79 -17.58
CA SER A 29 -12.65 13.25 -17.66
C SER A 29 -12.29 12.92 -19.11
N LYS A 30 -11.02 13.13 -19.49
CA LYS A 30 -10.52 12.58 -20.76
C LYS A 30 -10.55 11.05 -20.67
N HIS A 31 -11.32 10.40 -21.55
CA HIS A 31 -11.57 8.95 -21.53
C HIS A 31 -10.41 8.14 -22.15
N GLN A 32 -9.18 8.63 -22.02
CA GLN A 32 -7.98 7.97 -22.55
C GLN A 32 -7.40 6.94 -21.57
N PHE A 33 -7.35 7.29 -20.28
CA PHE A 33 -6.83 6.41 -19.23
C PHE A 33 -7.80 6.38 -18.06
N THR A 34 -8.09 5.16 -17.57
CA THR A 34 -8.98 4.97 -16.42
C THR A 34 -8.23 5.17 -15.09
N GLN A 35 -8.95 5.50 -14.01
CA GLN A 35 -8.35 5.60 -12.68
C GLN A 35 -7.71 4.28 -12.23
N PRO A 36 -8.33 3.09 -12.43
CA PRO A 36 -7.70 1.82 -12.12
C PRO A 36 -6.36 1.61 -12.84
N GLN A 37 -6.28 1.93 -14.14
CA GLN A 37 -5.04 1.82 -14.91
C GLN A 37 -3.92 2.69 -14.31
N LEU A 38 -4.22 3.96 -14.07
CA LEU A 38 -3.24 4.91 -13.53
C LEU A 38 -2.81 4.54 -12.10
N LEU A 39 -3.73 4.04 -11.26
CA LEU A 39 -3.38 3.57 -9.93
C LEU A 39 -2.53 2.29 -9.96
N ALA A 40 -2.86 1.35 -10.84
CA ALA A 40 -2.04 0.15 -11.02
C ALA A 40 -0.62 0.48 -11.45
N ILE A 41 -0.44 1.47 -12.35
CA ILE A 41 0.88 1.99 -12.73
C ILE A 41 1.61 2.58 -11.50
N LEU A 42 0.93 3.38 -10.67
CA LEU A 42 1.54 3.92 -9.45
C LEU A 42 1.96 2.83 -8.47
N CYS A 43 1.16 1.77 -8.33
CA CYS A 43 1.52 0.61 -7.50
C CYS A 43 2.74 -0.13 -8.06
N LEU A 44 2.84 -0.30 -9.38
CA LEU A 44 4.01 -0.87 -10.05
C LEU A 44 5.26 -0.02 -9.82
N MET A 45 5.15 1.29 -9.95
CA MET A 45 6.25 2.21 -9.66
C MET A 45 6.76 2.05 -8.23
N ARG A 46 5.85 1.83 -7.26
CA ARG A 46 6.26 1.57 -5.87
C ARG A 46 6.86 0.19 -5.67
N TYR A 47 6.36 -0.80 -6.41
CA TYR A 47 6.85 -2.18 -6.35
C TYR A 47 8.27 -2.31 -6.89
N GLU A 48 8.57 -1.64 -8.01
CA GLU A 48 9.86 -1.69 -8.70
C GLU A 48 10.79 -0.49 -8.39
N ASP A 49 10.36 0.44 -7.53
CA ASP A 49 11.03 1.73 -7.22
C ASP A 49 11.31 2.59 -8.46
N TRP A 50 10.43 2.50 -9.50
CA TRP A 50 10.56 3.30 -10.70
C TRP A 50 10.23 4.78 -10.47
N THR A 51 10.93 5.64 -11.19
CA THR A 51 10.52 7.03 -11.39
C THR A 51 9.39 7.12 -12.41
N PHE A 52 8.72 8.28 -12.50
CA PHE A 52 7.65 8.50 -13.50
C PHE A 52 8.14 8.32 -14.94
N ARG A 53 9.37 8.75 -15.25
CA ARG A 53 9.96 8.60 -16.59
C ARG A 53 10.33 7.15 -16.88
N GLU A 54 10.91 6.45 -15.93
CA GLU A 54 11.20 5.03 -16.07
C GLU A 54 9.92 4.23 -16.28
N ALA A 55 8.83 4.54 -15.56
CA ALA A 55 7.55 3.87 -15.76
C ALA A 55 7.04 4.02 -17.20
N GLU A 56 7.15 5.22 -17.80
CA GLU A 56 6.78 5.46 -19.19
C GLU A 56 7.64 4.61 -20.15
N VAL A 57 8.96 4.59 -19.97
CA VAL A 57 9.88 3.79 -20.81
C VAL A 57 9.57 2.31 -20.67
N ARG A 58 9.43 1.80 -19.44
CA ARG A 58 9.10 0.39 -19.18
C ARG A 58 7.77 -0.01 -19.79
N LEU A 59 6.77 0.84 -19.73
CA LEU A 59 5.48 0.58 -20.38
C LEU A 59 5.57 0.57 -21.91
N ARG A 60 6.49 1.34 -22.51
CA ARG A 60 6.75 1.30 -23.96
C ARG A 60 7.44 0.00 -24.38
N GLU A 61 8.37 -0.49 -23.59
CA GLU A 61 9.16 -1.69 -23.86
C GLU A 61 8.37 -2.99 -23.67
N HIS A 62 7.49 -3.05 -22.64
CA HIS A 62 6.80 -4.29 -22.24
C HIS A 62 5.35 -4.38 -22.76
N GLY A 63 5.17 -5.02 -23.91
CA GLY A 63 3.84 -5.24 -24.53
C GLY A 63 2.88 -6.04 -23.64
N GLU A 64 3.35 -7.10 -23.00
CA GLU A 64 2.56 -7.93 -22.09
C GLU A 64 2.06 -7.14 -20.85
N LEU A 65 2.90 -6.25 -20.34
CA LEU A 65 2.51 -5.38 -19.23
C LEU A 65 1.38 -4.41 -19.64
N ARG A 66 1.47 -3.84 -20.85
CA ARG A 66 0.39 -3.01 -21.41
C ARG A 66 -0.91 -3.80 -21.57
N ALA A 67 -0.82 -5.03 -22.05
CA ALA A 67 -1.98 -5.91 -22.23
C ALA A 67 -2.67 -6.20 -20.88
N ILE A 68 -1.93 -6.53 -19.84
CA ILE A 68 -2.47 -6.77 -18.49
C ILE A 68 -3.12 -5.51 -17.90
N LEU A 69 -2.52 -4.35 -18.12
CA LEU A 69 -3.05 -3.06 -17.68
C LEU A 69 -4.15 -2.53 -18.63
N GLN A 70 -4.48 -3.26 -19.70
CA GLN A 70 -5.49 -2.88 -20.69
C GLN A 70 -5.23 -1.50 -21.30
N LEU A 71 -3.96 -1.17 -21.56
CA LEU A 71 -3.53 0.10 -22.12
C LEU A 71 -3.54 0.05 -23.66
N SER A 72 -4.36 0.87 -24.29
CA SER A 72 -4.34 1.09 -25.75
C SER A 72 -3.18 1.97 -26.20
N SER A 73 -2.73 2.86 -25.31
CA SER A 73 -1.56 3.73 -25.49
C SER A 73 -0.80 3.88 -24.19
N VAL A 74 0.46 4.30 -24.23
CA VAL A 74 1.27 4.51 -23.04
C VAL A 74 0.99 5.91 -22.49
N PRO A 75 0.61 6.06 -21.20
CA PRO A 75 0.47 7.37 -20.60
C PRO A 75 1.83 8.05 -20.46
N ASP A 76 1.90 9.31 -20.88
CA ASP A 76 3.03 10.18 -20.61
C ASP A 76 3.28 10.30 -19.10
N TYR A 77 4.54 10.42 -18.69
CA TYR A 77 4.93 10.50 -17.27
C TYR A 77 4.23 11.65 -16.53
N THR A 78 3.90 12.75 -17.21
CA THR A 78 3.18 13.89 -16.61
C THR A 78 1.72 13.54 -16.32
N THR A 79 1.10 12.63 -17.08
CA THR A 79 -0.26 12.14 -16.84
C THR A 79 -0.32 11.35 -15.54
N VAL A 80 0.63 10.41 -15.33
CA VAL A 80 0.71 9.62 -14.10
C VAL A 80 1.05 10.53 -12.90
N TYR A 81 1.98 11.49 -13.08
CA TYR A 81 2.31 12.48 -12.05
C TYR A 81 1.11 13.35 -11.67
N ARG A 82 0.36 13.89 -12.66
CA ARG A 82 -0.83 14.71 -12.41
C ARG A 82 -1.94 13.91 -11.73
N PHE A 83 -2.08 12.64 -12.09
CA PHE A 83 -3.01 11.74 -11.41
C PHE A 83 -2.64 11.59 -9.94
N LEU A 84 -1.40 11.23 -9.60
CA LEU A 84 -0.94 11.14 -8.21
C LEU A 84 -1.14 12.46 -7.45
N ARG A 85 -0.85 13.60 -8.09
CA ARG A 85 -1.01 14.92 -7.46
C ARG A 85 -2.46 15.24 -7.08
N ARG A 86 -3.43 14.70 -7.83
CA ARG A 86 -4.88 14.92 -7.62
C ARG A 86 -5.56 13.79 -6.88
N LEU A 87 -4.85 12.69 -6.65
CA LEU A 87 -5.42 11.51 -6.00
C LEU A 87 -5.72 11.83 -4.54
N PRO A 88 -6.97 11.75 -4.08
CA PRO A 88 -7.31 11.91 -2.68
C PRO A 88 -6.72 10.76 -1.83
N ASP A 89 -6.36 11.06 -0.59
CA ASP A 89 -5.77 10.06 0.30
C ASP A 89 -6.79 8.95 0.65
N ASP A 90 -8.07 9.30 0.82
CA ASP A 90 -9.18 8.37 1.03
C ASP A 90 -9.34 7.36 -0.12
N THR A 91 -9.05 7.79 -1.33
CA THR A 91 -9.06 6.88 -2.50
C THR A 91 -8.03 5.76 -2.36
N ILE A 92 -6.82 6.06 -1.86
CA ILE A 92 -5.80 5.04 -1.60
C ILE A 92 -6.25 4.14 -0.45
N GLU A 93 -6.88 4.70 0.58
CA GLU A 93 -7.42 3.95 1.71
C GLU A 93 -8.53 2.98 1.27
N ASN A 94 -9.47 3.39 0.43
CA ASN A 94 -10.53 2.54 -0.12
C ASN A 94 -9.96 1.33 -0.91
N VAL A 95 -8.90 1.56 -1.70
CA VAL A 95 -8.21 0.47 -2.42
C VAL A 95 -7.44 -0.44 -1.47
N LEU A 96 -6.83 0.11 -0.42
CA LEU A 96 -6.20 -0.68 0.64
C LEU A 96 -7.24 -1.60 1.31
N GLU A 97 -8.41 -1.08 1.67
CA GLU A 97 -9.50 -1.87 2.24
C GLU A 97 -9.94 -3.02 1.32
N GLU A 98 -10.10 -2.77 0.02
CA GLU A 98 -10.44 -3.84 -0.92
C GLU A 98 -9.35 -4.91 -0.96
N SER A 99 -8.08 -4.51 -0.91
CA SER A 99 -6.96 -5.47 -0.81
C SER A 99 -7.06 -6.31 0.46
N VAL A 100 -7.43 -5.72 1.59
CA VAL A 100 -7.65 -6.41 2.87
C VAL A 100 -8.82 -7.38 2.78
N ARG A 101 -9.96 -6.95 2.21
CA ARG A 101 -11.14 -7.82 2.02
C ARG A 101 -10.77 -9.07 1.22
N ARG A 102 -10.00 -8.93 0.14
CA ARG A 102 -9.53 -10.07 -0.68
C ARG A 102 -8.58 -10.96 0.08
N LEU A 103 -7.60 -10.39 0.79
CA LEU A 103 -6.65 -11.14 1.61
C LEU A 103 -7.34 -11.93 2.73
N ARG A 104 -8.43 -11.42 3.27
CA ARG A 104 -9.21 -12.12 4.29
C ARG A 104 -10.08 -13.23 3.72
N ARG A 105 -10.73 -13.01 2.56
CA ARG A 105 -11.54 -14.04 1.88
C ARG A 105 -10.70 -15.27 1.51
N SER A 106 -9.47 -15.07 1.09
CA SER A 106 -8.55 -16.15 0.74
C SER A 106 -7.96 -16.91 1.94
N SER A 107 -8.26 -16.50 3.16
CA SER A 107 -7.72 -17.12 4.38
C SER A 107 -8.68 -18.13 4.99
N ARG A 108 -8.24 -19.38 5.19
CA ARG A 108 -8.99 -20.45 5.89
C ARG A 108 -9.27 -20.14 7.38
N ARG A 109 -8.65 -19.09 7.97
CA ARG A 109 -8.75 -18.77 9.40
C ARG A 109 -10.04 -18.08 9.85
N GLY A 110 -11.09 -18.11 9.05
CA GLY A 110 -12.45 -17.74 9.44
C GLY A 110 -12.63 -16.33 10.00
N ARG A 111 -13.75 -16.12 10.68
CA ARG A 111 -14.20 -14.85 11.29
C ARG A 111 -13.52 -14.48 12.61
N ARG A 112 -12.42 -15.12 12.99
CA ARG A 112 -11.73 -14.85 14.27
C ARG A 112 -11.31 -13.38 14.34
N ARG A 113 -11.53 -12.75 15.52
CA ARG A 113 -11.04 -11.39 15.82
C ARG A 113 -9.51 -11.35 15.70
N ALA A 114 -9.00 -10.36 15.02
CA ALA A 114 -7.56 -10.25 14.76
C ALA A 114 -6.80 -9.72 15.97
N ALA A 115 -5.55 -10.17 16.11
CA ALA A 115 -4.54 -9.47 16.87
C ALA A 115 -3.86 -8.47 15.93
N VAL A 116 -3.85 -7.20 16.30
CA VAL A 116 -3.22 -6.15 15.50
C VAL A 116 -2.07 -5.51 16.26
N ALA A 117 -1.04 -5.10 15.53
CA ALA A 117 0.03 -4.25 16.04
C ALA A 117 -0.01 -2.90 15.33
N ILE A 118 0.13 -1.83 16.10
CA ILE A 118 0.31 -0.47 15.59
C ILE A 118 1.72 0.00 15.90
N ASP A 119 2.37 0.56 14.88
CA ASP A 119 3.72 1.10 15.02
C ASP A 119 4.00 2.12 13.92
N GLY A 120 5.00 2.97 14.11
CA GLY A 120 5.43 3.99 13.18
C GLY A 120 6.87 3.78 12.70
N THR A 121 7.15 4.17 11.47
CA THR A 121 8.51 4.17 10.93
C THR A 121 8.79 5.41 10.12
N GLY A 122 10.05 5.84 10.11
CA GLY A 122 10.51 6.93 9.25
C GLY A 122 10.77 6.46 7.82
N LEU A 123 10.31 7.26 6.85
CA LEU A 123 10.65 7.13 5.44
C LEU A 123 11.45 8.37 5.00
N LEU A 124 12.48 8.15 4.19
CA LEU A 124 13.32 9.23 3.69
C LEU A 124 12.65 9.90 2.48
N PRO A 125 12.59 11.23 2.40
CA PRO A 125 12.21 11.92 1.17
C PRO A 125 13.33 11.73 0.13
N ARG A 126 12.98 11.29 -1.08
CA ARG A 126 13.92 11.23 -2.21
C ARG A 126 13.99 12.62 -2.85
N GLY A 127 15.19 13.18 -3.02
CA GLY A 127 15.39 14.40 -3.81
C GLY A 127 15.54 15.70 -3.01
N VAL A 128 15.67 15.64 -1.69
CA VAL A 128 16.13 16.81 -0.93
C VAL A 128 17.64 16.89 -1.10
N SER A 129 18.10 17.89 -1.86
CA SER A 129 19.53 18.16 -2.04
C SER A 129 20.17 18.46 -0.69
N THR A 130 21.29 17.79 -0.39
CA THR A 130 22.10 18.10 0.79
C THR A 130 22.60 19.55 0.77
N TYR A 131 22.78 20.12 -0.40
CA TYR A 131 23.10 21.52 -0.61
C TYR A 131 21.97 22.46 -0.14
N PHE A 132 20.72 22.14 -0.46
CA PHE A 132 19.56 22.92 -0.03
C PHE A 132 19.40 22.89 1.51
N ILE A 133 19.61 21.75 2.13
CA ILE A 133 19.59 21.60 3.59
C ILE A 133 20.72 22.45 4.22
N ARG A 134 21.94 22.38 3.69
CA ARG A 134 23.08 23.17 4.18
C ARG A 134 22.83 24.67 4.05
N ARG A 135 22.23 25.11 2.93
CA ARG A 135 21.90 26.53 2.71
C ARG A 135 20.86 27.06 3.71
N ILE A 136 19.82 26.29 4.01
CA ILE A 136 18.84 26.67 5.04
C ILE A 136 19.50 26.71 6.42
N GLN A 137 20.36 25.76 6.76
CA GLN A 137 21.08 25.75 8.03
C GLN A 137 22.02 26.94 8.17
N GLN A 138 22.66 27.38 7.09
CA GLN A 138 23.52 28.57 7.07
C GLN A 138 22.74 29.88 7.21
N GLN A 139 21.51 29.95 6.69
CA GLN A 139 20.67 31.14 6.75
C GLN A 139 19.94 31.32 8.09
N SER A 140 19.65 30.23 8.80
CA SER A 140 18.89 30.28 10.08
C SER A 140 19.77 30.39 11.31
N GLY A 141 21.10 30.26 11.19
CA GLY A 141 22.04 30.29 12.34
C GLY A 141 21.81 29.17 13.38
N GLU A 142 20.78 28.38 13.24
CA GLU A 142 20.45 27.26 14.11
C GLU A 142 21.06 25.97 13.58
N GLN A 143 21.86 25.30 14.40
CA GLN A 143 22.28 23.91 14.18
C GLN A 143 21.11 22.92 14.32
N THR A 144 19.93 23.30 13.85
CA THR A 144 18.79 22.40 13.82
C THR A 144 19.10 21.31 12.83
N ARG A 145 19.38 20.11 13.31
CA ARG A 145 19.41 18.88 12.52
C ARG A 145 18.01 18.64 11.96
N TYR A 146 17.61 19.40 10.97
CA TYR A 146 16.35 19.19 10.23
C TYR A 146 16.44 17.85 9.51
N ARG A 147 16.25 16.76 10.23
CA ARG A 147 15.93 15.49 9.63
C ARG A 147 14.42 15.52 9.29
N HIS A 148 14.07 16.20 8.21
CA HIS A 148 12.75 16.03 7.63
C HIS A 148 12.63 14.58 7.19
N PHE A 149 11.91 13.80 7.95
CA PHE A 149 11.47 12.47 7.56
C PHE A 149 9.96 12.41 7.55
N LEU A 150 9.43 11.57 6.71
CA LEU A 150 8.02 11.27 6.71
C LEU A 150 7.77 10.15 7.72
N LYS A 151 6.90 10.36 8.67
CA LYS A 151 6.45 9.32 9.60
C LYS A 151 5.28 8.58 8.98
N TRP A 152 5.45 7.27 8.81
CA TRP A 152 4.44 6.37 8.30
C TRP A 152 4.03 5.40 9.40
N ILE A 153 2.74 5.46 9.79
CA ILE A 153 2.15 4.68 10.89
C ILE A 153 1.20 3.68 10.28
N VAL A 154 1.27 2.41 10.71
CA VAL A 154 0.43 1.34 10.21
C VAL A 154 -0.24 0.57 11.34
N VAL A 155 -1.43 0.06 11.08
CA VAL A 155 -2.08 -1.00 11.84
C VAL A 155 -1.96 -2.28 11.02
N ALA A 156 -1.29 -3.28 11.55
CA ALA A 156 -1.03 -4.54 10.87
C ALA A 156 -1.67 -5.72 11.60
N ASP A 157 -2.32 -6.63 10.86
CA ASP A 157 -2.71 -7.96 11.36
C ASP A 157 -1.43 -8.78 11.57
N VAL A 158 -1.12 -9.10 12.83
CA VAL A 158 0.12 -9.80 13.18
C VAL A 158 0.18 -11.25 12.69
N ASP A 159 -0.94 -11.90 12.51
CA ASP A 159 -0.99 -13.29 12.06
C ASP A 159 -0.92 -13.39 10.53
N ARG A 160 -1.58 -12.47 9.84
CA ARG A 160 -1.61 -12.43 8.38
C ARG A 160 -0.47 -11.61 7.79
N GLN A 161 0.14 -10.73 8.59
CA GLN A 161 1.14 -9.77 8.17
C GLN A 161 0.67 -8.94 6.97
N ILE A 162 -0.46 -8.27 7.12
CA ILE A 162 -1.06 -7.36 6.15
C ILE A 162 -1.36 -6.03 6.84
N ILE A 163 -1.32 -4.95 6.10
CA ILE A 163 -1.65 -3.61 6.56
C ILE A 163 -3.17 -3.45 6.49
N LEU A 164 -3.81 -3.16 7.62
CA LEU A 164 -5.25 -2.93 7.72
C LEU A 164 -5.63 -1.46 7.54
N ALA A 165 -4.83 -0.57 8.13
CA ALA A 165 -4.96 0.88 8.03
C ALA A 165 -3.59 1.53 8.11
N GLN A 166 -3.45 2.73 7.59
CA GLN A 166 -2.19 3.45 7.55
C GLN A 166 -2.39 4.97 7.55
N ARG A 167 -1.39 5.70 8.01
CA ARG A 167 -1.35 7.16 7.95
C ARG A 167 0.08 7.64 7.73
N ALA A 168 0.23 8.66 6.90
CA ALA A 168 1.49 9.33 6.69
C ALA A 168 1.42 10.76 7.25
N ARG A 169 2.46 11.21 7.93
CA ARG A 169 2.56 12.55 8.52
C ARG A 169 3.99 13.08 8.43
N GLN A 170 4.14 14.36 8.54
CA GLN A 170 5.47 14.96 8.72
C GLN A 170 6.00 14.55 10.11
N GLY A 171 7.23 14.07 10.18
CA GLY A 171 7.93 13.81 11.45
C GLY A 171 8.86 14.98 11.83
N PRO A 172 9.26 15.05 13.10
CA PRO A 172 8.80 14.23 14.22
C PRO A 172 7.41 14.66 14.71
N CYS A 173 6.60 13.73 15.17
CA CYS A 173 5.28 14.01 15.74
C CYS A 173 4.87 12.95 16.76
N ASN A 174 3.98 13.31 17.69
CA ASN A 174 3.42 12.35 18.66
C ASN A 174 2.43 11.41 17.97
N ASP A 175 2.58 10.10 18.18
CA ASP A 175 1.76 9.07 17.54
C ASP A 175 0.47 8.75 18.30
N ALA A 176 0.47 8.94 19.61
CA ALA A 176 -0.65 8.57 20.47
C ALA A 176 -2.02 9.09 19.98
N PRO A 177 -2.17 10.35 19.51
CA PRO A 177 -3.46 10.86 19.03
C PRO A 177 -3.95 10.22 17.72
N THR A 178 -3.08 9.51 16.98
CA THR A 178 -3.48 8.88 15.71
C THR A 178 -4.10 7.49 15.88
N LEU A 179 -3.89 6.87 17.04
CA LEU A 179 -4.31 5.50 17.31
C LEU A 179 -5.82 5.29 17.15
N PRO A 180 -6.72 6.11 17.74
CA PRO A 180 -8.15 5.87 17.64
C PRO A 180 -8.63 5.78 16.20
N GLY A 181 -8.37 6.80 15.38
CA GLY A 181 -8.84 6.86 14.00
C GLY A 181 -8.25 5.77 13.11
N LEU A 182 -7.00 5.33 13.36
CA LEU A 182 -6.40 4.22 12.64
C LEU A 182 -7.02 2.88 13.01
N LEU A 183 -7.35 2.67 14.28
CA LEU A 183 -8.03 1.44 14.71
C LEU A 183 -9.48 1.40 14.24
N GLU A 184 -10.17 2.53 14.21
CA GLU A 184 -11.51 2.63 13.62
C GLU A 184 -11.48 2.26 12.14
N ALA A 185 -10.59 2.84 11.34
CA ALA A 185 -10.41 2.48 9.94
C ALA A 185 -10.10 0.99 9.75
N ALA A 186 -9.19 0.42 10.55
CA ALA A 186 -8.88 -1.02 10.50
C ALA A 186 -10.09 -1.89 10.85
N SER A 187 -10.93 -1.45 11.78
CA SER A 187 -12.12 -2.18 12.25
C SER A 187 -13.21 -2.32 11.19
N GLN A 188 -13.26 -1.41 10.21
CA GLN A 188 -14.22 -1.46 9.08
C GLN A 188 -14.08 -2.74 8.25
N THR A 189 -12.88 -3.28 8.16
CA THR A 189 -12.60 -4.49 7.38
C THR A 189 -12.32 -5.71 8.25
N THR A 190 -11.91 -5.50 9.51
CA THR A 190 -11.34 -6.56 10.34
C THR A 190 -11.77 -6.44 11.79
N PRO A 191 -12.60 -7.35 12.33
CA PRO A 191 -12.90 -7.38 13.76
C PRO A 191 -11.61 -7.54 14.58
N ILE A 192 -11.33 -6.57 15.47
CA ILE A 192 -10.13 -6.53 16.30
C ILE A 192 -10.40 -7.10 17.68
N GLY A 193 -9.56 -8.02 18.17
CA GLY A 193 -9.66 -8.62 19.50
C GLY A 193 -8.52 -8.28 20.44
N LEU A 194 -7.36 -7.94 19.87
CA LEU A 194 -6.16 -7.58 20.62
C LEU A 194 -5.42 -6.46 19.89
N VAL A 195 -5.06 -5.40 20.61
CA VAL A 195 -4.24 -4.29 20.11
C VAL A 195 -2.92 -4.25 20.86
N LEU A 196 -1.83 -4.28 20.08
CA LEU A 196 -0.45 -4.20 20.56
C LEU A 196 0.15 -2.90 20.04
N ALA A 197 0.73 -2.09 20.93
CA ALA A 197 1.44 -0.87 20.55
C ALA A 197 2.65 -0.65 21.46
N ASP A 198 3.57 0.22 21.04
CA ASP A 198 4.69 0.59 21.89
C ASP A 198 4.30 1.67 22.93
N ALA A 199 5.25 2.04 23.77
CA ALA A 199 5.01 3.05 24.80
C ALA A 199 4.77 4.46 24.23
N GLU A 200 5.03 4.73 22.95
CA GLU A 200 4.69 6.03 22.33
C GLU A 200 3.19 6.25 22.26
N PHE A 201 2.42 5.16 22.19
CA PHE A 201 0.95 5.19 22.18
C PHE A 201 0.31 5.14 23.59
N ASP A 202 1.12 5.08 24.67
CA ASP A 202 0.61 4.98 26.04
C ASP A 202 -0.16 6.21 26.46
N SER A 203 -1.47 6.06 26.60
CA SER A 203 -2.39 6.98 27.27
C SER A 203 -3.61 6.24 27.79
N GLU A 204 -4.19 6.68 28.90
CA GLU A 204 -5.41 6.07 29.43
C GLU A 204 -6.57 6.17 28.43
N ALA A 205 -6.68 7.31 27.70
CA ALA A 205 -7.68 7.50 26.66
C ALA A 205 -7.57 6.46 25.54
N ASN A 206 -6.36 6.13 25.08
CA ASN A 206 -6.15 5.09 24.08
C ASN A 206 -6.55 3.70 24.61
N HIS A 207 -6.21 3.38 25.83
CA HIS A 207 -6.64 2.13 26.46
C HIS A 207 -8.16 2.05 26.57
N GLN A 208 -8.82 3.12 27.01
CA GLN A 208 -10.28 3.21 27.11
C GLN A 208 -10.94 3.06 25.74
N HIS A 209 -10.45 3.78 24.72
CA HIS A 209 -10.96 3.66 23.37
C HIS A 209 -10.88 2.20 22.85
N ILE A 210 -9.75 1.52 23.04
CA ILE A 210 -9.60 0.14 22.62
C ILE A 210 -10.57 -0.79 23.35
N ARG A 211 -10.71 -0.61 24.67
CA ARG A 211 -11.51 -1.52 25.49
C ARG A 211 -12.99 -1.22 25.44
N ALA A 212 -13.39 0.04 25.51
CA ALA A 212 -14.80 0.46 25.56
C ALA A 212 -15.41 0.54 24.14
N THR A 213 -14.72 1.16 23.17
CA THR A 213 -15.27 1.38 21.83
C THR A 213 -15.11 0.16 20.92
N LEU A 214 -13.92 -0.45 20.91
CA LEU A 214 -13.66 -1.60 20.04
C LEU A 214 -13.93 -2.95 20.70
N GLY A 215 -14.15 -2.97 22.01
CA GLY A 215 -14.30 -4.21 22.79
C GLY A 215 -13.10 -5.15 22.65
N ALA A 216 -11.90 -4.60 22.46
CA ALA A 216 -10.66 -5.34 22.26
C ALA A 216 -9.75 -5.23 23.50
N PHE A 217 -8.83 -6.16 23.65
CA PHE A 217 -7.84 -6.10 24.72
C PHE A 217 -6.65 -5.21 24.29
N SER A 218 -6.25 -4.25 25.14
CA SER A 218 -5.11 -3.36 24.86
C SER A 218 -3.86 -3.82 25.62
N VAL A 219 -2.73 -3.95 24.94
CA VAL A 219 -1.42 -4.21 25.54
C VAL A 219 -0.43 -3.16 25.03
N ILE A 220 -0.26 -2.12 25.83
CA ILE A 220 0.65 -1.00 25.57
C ILE A 220 1.49 -0.82 26.83
N PRO A 221 2.84 -0.84 26.75
CA PRO A 221 3.70 -0.63 27.92
C PRO A 221 3.52 0.78 28.49
N ALA A 222 3.35 0.89 29.79
CA ALA A 222 3.29 2.19 30.43
C ALA A 222 4.65 2.92 30.33
N ARG A 223 4.62 4.21 30.01
CA ARG A 223 5.83 5.05 29.99
C ARG A 223 6.43 5.13 31.39
N ARG A 224 7.76 4.97 31.47
CA ARG A 224 8.52 4.98 32.74
C ARG A 224 8.78 6.41 33.26
N ARG A 225 7.76 7.28 33.29
CA ARG A 225 7.86 8.64 33.82
C ARG A 225 6.88 8.80 34.99
N GLY A 226 7.31 8.39 36.21
CA GLY A 226 6.47 8.40 37.41
C GLY A 226 5.40 7.32 37.43
N VAL A 227 4.49 7.37 38.42
CA VAL A 227 3.35 6.45 38.51
C VAL A 227 2.33 6.81 37.45
N PRO A 228 1.87 5.87 36.62
CA PRO A 228 0.91 6.17 35.56
C PRO A 228 -0.45 6.59 36.16
N ASN A 229 -1.04 7.67 35.65
CA ASN A 229 -2.42 8.01 35.92
C ASN A 229 -3.35 7.11 35.13
N GLY A 230 -4.46 6.63 35.74
CA GLY A 230 -5.45 5.79 35.10
C GLY A 230 -5.36 4.32 35.49
N ALA A 231 -6.52 3.67 35.57
CA ALA A 231 -6.63 2.29 36.07
C ALA A 231 -5.94 1.28 35.15
N ILE A 232 -6.11 1.45 33.83
CA ILE A 232 -5.60 0.50 32.85
C ILE A 232 -4.08 0.65 32.69
N ARG A 233 -3.56 1.87 32.66
CA ARG A 233 -2.13 2.16 32.64
C ARG A 233 -1.44 1.62 33.89
N ASN A 234 -2.05 1.79 35.07
CA ASN A 234 -1.55 1.19 36.31
C ASN A 234 -1.53 -0.34 36.27
N GLN A 235 -2.57 -0.97 35.68
CA GLN A 235 -2.58 -2.41 35.42
C GLN A 235 -1.39 -2.83 34.55
N MET A 236 -1.14 -2.11 33.44
CA MET A 236 -0.02 -2.40 32.54
C MET A 236 1.34 -2.15 33.21
N TYR A 237 1.45 -1.15 34.09
CA TYR A 237 2.67 -0.87 34.83
C TYR A 237 3.00 -1.97 35.85
N ARG A 238 1.99 -2.41 36.63
CA ARG A 238 2.18 -3.42 37.69
C ARG A 238 2.28 -4.84 37.16
N LYS A 239 1.45 -5.22 36.16
CA LYS A 239 1.31 -6.58 35.63
C LYS A 239 1.26 -6.61 34.11
N PHE A 240 2.41 -6.39 33.49
CA PHE A 240 2.51 -6.36 32.02
C PHE A 240 2.46 -7.76 31.42
N PRO A 241 1.54 -8.05 30.46
CA PRO A 241 1.36 -9.37 29.88
C PRO A 241 2.37 -9.66 28.76
N ARG A 242 3.64 -9.88 29.11
CA ARG A 242 4.78 -10.05 28.15
C ARG A 242 4.52 -11.10 27.07
N LYS A 243 3.92 -12.25 27.40
CA LYS A 243 3.62 -13.31 26.42
C LYS A 243 2.64 -12.83 25.33
N ARG A 244 1.63 -12.02 25.69
CA ARG A 244 0.67 -11.43 24.73
C ARG A 244 1.29 -10.30 23.92
N TYR A 245 2.31 -9.64 24.44
CA TYR A 245 2.99 -8.52 23.77
C TYR A 245 3.99 -8.99 22.71
N GLY A 246 4.59 -10.17 22.86
CA GLY A 246 5.63 -10.68 21.95
C GLY A 246 5.31 -10.59 20.46
N PRO A 247 4.09 -10.89 20.02
CA PRO A 247 3.72 -10.77 18.60
C PRO A 247 3.83 -9.35 18.01
N ARG A 248 3.98 -8.28 18.80
CA ARG A 248 4.22 -6.92 18.30
C ARG A 248 5.44 -6.84 17.37
N ALA A 249 6.50 -7.59 17.68
CA ALA A 249 7.71 -7.61 16.87
C ALA A 249 7.47 -7.95 15.38
N LYS A 250 6.33 -8.56 15.05
CA LYS A 250 5.98 -8.86 13.65
C LYS A 250 5.70 -7.61 12.81
N VAL A 251 5.33 -6.47 13.42
CA VAL A 251 5.20 -5.21 12.67
C VAL A 251 6.55 -4.65 12.27
N GLU A 252 7.58 -4.82 13.10
CA GLU A 252 8.96 -4.46 12.78
C GLU A 252 9.49 -5.33 11.61
N THR A 253 9.15 -6.62 11.63
CA THR A 253 9.43 -7.53 10.51
C THR A 253 8.73 -7.06 9.24
N LEU A 254 7.47 -6.61 9.32
CA LEU A 254 6.73 -6.06 8.20
C LEU A 254 7.44 -4.82 7.63
N PHE A 255 7.84 -3.86 8.47
CA PHE A 255 8.60 -2.69 8.03
C PHE A 255 9.93 -3.07 7.38
N SER A 256 10.63 -4.05 7.93
CA SER A 256 11.88 -4.55 7.35
C SER A 256 11.65 -5.13 5.94
N ILE A 257 10.59 -5.91 5.74
CA ILE A 257 10.22 -6.46 4.43
C ILE A 257 9.89 -5.32 3.46
N VAL A 258 9.03 -4.37 3.86
CA VAL A 258 8.65 -3.24 3.02
C VAL A 258 9.88 -2.45 2.58
N LYS A 259 10.74 -2.07 3.52
CA LYS A 259 11.92 -1.25 3.23
C LYS A 259 12.95 -1.95 2.34
N ARG A 260 13.10 -3.27 2.49
CA ARG A 260 14.05 -4.06 1.68
C ARG A 260 13.52 -4.43 0.31
N LYS A 261 12.22 -4.77 0.21
CA LYS A 261 11.62 -5.29 -1.02
C LYS A 261 11.06 -4.18 -1.92
N LEU A 262 10.47 -3.15 -1.34
CA LEU A 262 9.82 -2.10 -2.10
C LEU A 262 10.66 -0.82 -2.07
N SER A 263 10.69 -0.11 -0.96
CA SER A 263 11.54 1.07 -0.80
C SER A 263 11.51 1.58 0.65
N ALA A 264 12.60 2.19 1.11
CA ALA A 264 12.66 2.97 2.34
C ALA A 264 12.33 4.45 2.13
N LYS A 265 11.89 4.84 0.93
CA LYS A 265 11.75 6.24 0.50
C LYS A 265 10.31 6.57 0.12
N ALA A 266 9.91 7.80 0.43
CA ALA A 266 8.66 8.43 -0.03
C ALA A 266 9.01 9.63 -0.92
N PRO A 267 9.28 9.43 -2.23
CA PRO A 267 9.75 10.50 -3.11
C PRO A 267 8.65 11.51 -3.38
N GLY A 268 8.99 12.81 -3.35
CA GLY A 268 8.06 13.89 -3.66
C GLY A 268 8.65 15.26 -3.37
N ARG A 269 8.31 16.26 -4.20
CA ARG A 269 8.73 17.64 -3.99
C ARG A 269 7.90 18.37 -2.93
N SER A 270 6.73 17.87 -2.59
CA SER A 270 5.84 18.44 -1.58
C SER A 270 5.42 17.37 -0.57
N LEU A 271 5.09 17.79 0.64
CA LEU A 271 4.64 16.90 1.71
C LEU A 271 3.42 16.04 1.29
N PRO A 272 2.35 16.59 0.65
CA PRO A 272 1.24 15.76 0.20
C PRO A 272 1.66 14.66 -0.79
N MET A 273 2.62 14.95 -1.68
CA MET A 273 3.14 13.93 -2.61
C MET A 273 3.90 12.83 -1.87
N GLN A 274 4.72 13.19 -0.88
CA GLN A 274 5.45 12.23 -0.05
C GLN A 274 4.47 11.36 0.76
N MET A 275 3.41 11.96 1.32
CA MET A 275 2.38 11.23 2.05
C MET A 275 1.69 10.19 1.16
N ARG A 276 1.25 10.57 -0.04
CA ARG A 276 0.65 9.63 -1.01
C ARG A 276 1.60 8.51 -1.43
N GLN A 277 2.88 8.83 -1.61
CA GLN A 277 3.89 7.81 -1.91
C GLN A 277 4.06 6.80 -0.76
N ALA A 278 3.97 7.23 0.50
CA ALA A 278 3.98 6.34 1.64
C ALA A 278 2.71 5.47 1.71
N LEU A 279 1.53 6.05 1.45
CA LEU A 279 0.27 5.30 1.40
C LEU A 279 0.28 4.27 0.26
N LEU A 280 0.79 4.64 -0.92
CA LEU A 280 0.97 3.70 -2.03
C LEU A 280 1.97 2.59 -1.71
N LEU A 281 2.97 2.83 -0.85
CA LEU A 281 3.91 1.80 -0.41
C LEU A 281 3.21 0.72 0.41
N GLY A 282 2.31 1.10 1.32
CA GLY A 282 1.51 0.15 2.08
C GLY A 282 0.52 -0.63 1.20
N LEU A 283 -0.11 0.04 0.24
CA LEU A 283 -0.96 -0.62 -0.74
C LEU A 283 -0.16 -1.62 -1.58
N ALA A 284 0.99 -1.23 -2.13
CA ALA A 284 1.86 -2.11 -2.90
C ALA A 284 2.31 -3.34 -2.09
N PHE A 285 2.56 -3.18 -0.78
CA PHE A 285 2.85 -4.30 0.10
C PHE A 285 1.67 -5.28 0.21
N ASN A 286 0.44 -4.82 0.40
CA ASN A 286 -0.72 -5.69 0.45
C ASN A 286 -0.95 -6.40 -0.90
N LEU A 287 -0.78 -5.71 -2.02
CA LEU A 287 -0.86 -6.32 -3.36
C LEU A 287 0.22 -7.40 -3.55
N TYR A 288 1.45 -7.13 -3.08
CA TYR A 288 2.52 -8.13 -3.05
C TYR A 288 2.13 -9.36 -2.22
N ARG A 289 1.47 -9.18 -1.08
CA ARG A 289 0.97 -10.28 -0.24
C ARG A 289 -0.17 -11.06 -0.89
N LEU A 290 -1.06 -10.39 -1.62
CA LEU A 290 -2.17 -10.98 -2.35
C LEU A 290 -1.69 -11.91 -3.46
N ARG A 291 -0.67 -11.51 -4.18
CA ARG A 291 -0.05 -12.25 -5.26
C ARG A 291 0.48 -13.64 -4.86
N HIS A 292 0.91 -13.81 -3.61
CA HIS A 292 1.43 -15.07 -3.10
C HIS A 292 0.35 -16.06 -2.64
N ARG A 293 -0.93 -15.72 -2.78
CA ARG A 293 -2.03 -16.61 -2.42
C ARG A 293 -2.69 -17.13 -3.68
N PRO A 294 -2.90 -18.46 -3.80
CA PRO A 294 -3.64 -18.98 -4.93
C PRO A 294 -5.04 -18.35 -4.95
N PRO A 295 -5.60 -18.07 -6.14
CA PRO A 295 -7.00 -17.65 -6.24
C PRO A 295 -7.89 -18.72 -5.58
N PRO A 296 -9.03 -18.34 -4.99
CA PRO A 296 -9.97 -19.31 -4.45
C PRO A 296 -10.36 -20.28 -5.56
N VAL A 297 -10.30 -21.58 -5.24
CA VAL A 297 -10.75 -22.65 -6.13
C VAL A 297 -12.23 -22.39 -6.45
N GLY A 298 -12.53 -21.98 -7.68
CA GLY A 298 -13.90 -21.64 -8.12
C GLY A 298 -14.01 -20.38 -8.99
N CYS A 299 -13.00 -19.52 -9.04
CA CYS A 299 -12.99 -18.42 -9.99
C CYS A 299 -12.28 -18.88 -11.28
N GLN A 300 -12.96 -19.74 -12.02
CA GLN A 300 -12.54 -20.08 -13.39
C GLN A 300 -12.56 -18.81 -14.22
N GLN A 301 -11.47 -18.64 -14.97
CA GLN A 301 -11.24 -17.65 -16.01
C GLN A 301 -12.35 -17.70 -17.07
N SER A 302 -13.49 -17.12 -16.79
CA SER A 302 -14.43 -16.75 -17.84
C SER A 302 -14.03 -15.36 -18.30
N HIS A 303 -13.58 -15.27 -19.53
CA HIS A 303 -13.23 -14.11 -20.37
C HIS A 303 -11.73 -13.82 -20.57
N LEU A 304 -10.97 -14.84 -20.97
CA LEU A 304 -9.93 -14.66 -21.96
C LEU A 304 -10.20 -15.65 -23.09
N LYS A 305 -11.13 -15.29 -23.98
CA LYS A 305 -11.16 -15.93 -25.29
C LYS A 305 -9.87 -15.53 -26.01
N PRO A 306 -9.07 -16.49 -26.51
CA PRO A 306 -7.94 -16.14 -27.34
C PRO A 306 -8.48 -15.47 -28.62
N PHE A 307 -7.98 -14.29 -28.92
CA PHE A 307 -8.16 -13.69 -30.24
C PHE A 307 -7.47 -14.60 -31.24
N ILE A 308 -8.25 -15.50 -31.87
CA ILE A 308 -7.80 -16.26 -33.02
C ILE A 308 -7.78 -15.27 -34.20
N CYS A 309 -6.56 -14.87 -34.56
CA CYS A 309 -6.32 -14.10 -35.75
C CYS A 309 -6.68 -15.00 -36.96
N HIS A 310 -7.85 -14.78 -37.55
CA HIS A 310 -8.21 -15.39 -38.83
C HIS A 310 -7.32 -14.77 -39.93
N THR A 311 -6.19 -15.42 -40.21
CA THR A 311 -5.52 -15.23 -41.47
C THR A 311 -6.36 -15.88 -42.54
N SER A 312 -7.06 -15.07 -43.34
CA SER A 312 -7.75 -15.52 -44.55
C SER A 312 -6.72 -16.07 -45.53
N LYS A 313 -6.69 -17.37 -45.69
CA LYS A 313 -5.98 -18.02 -46.81
C LYS A 313 -6.66 -17.60 -48.11
N LYS A 314 -6.03 -16.71 -48.87
CA LYS A 314 -6.32 -16.53 -50.29
C LYS A 314 -6.02 -17.85 -51.00
N LYS A 315 -7.06 -18.46 -51.60
CA LYS A 315 -6.92 -19.60 -52.52
C LYS A 315 -6.05 -19.17 -53.68
N GLY A 316 -4.89 -19.80 -53.84
CA GLY A 316 -4.07 -19.68 -55.01
C GLY A 316 -4.77 -20.35 -56.19
N VAL A 317 -4.96 -19.61 -57.24
CA VAL A 317 -5.33 -20.11 -58.58
C VAL A 317 -4.08 -20.66 -59.20
N SER A 318 -4.11 -21.96 -59.52
CA SER A 318 -3.07 -22.67 -60.25
C SER A 318 -3.17 -22.34 -61.78
N PRO A 319 -2.12 -21.92 -62.45
CA PRO A 319 -2.16 -21.84 -63.89
C PRO A 319 -1.92 -23.24 -64.49
N ARG A 320 -2.87 -23.68 -65.33
CA ARG A 320 -2.66 -24.83 -66.23
C ARG A 320 -1.68 -24.43 -67.34
N PHE A 321 -0.61 -25.13 -67.42
CA PHE A 321 0.18 -25.21 -68.70
C PHE A 321 -0.51 -26.20 -69.61
N SER A 322 -0.91 -25.74 -70.81
CA SER A 322 -1.19 -26.56 -71.94
C SER A 322 0.08 -26.66 -72.79
N GLU A 323 0.58 -27.87 -72.92
CA GLU A 323 1.44 -28.24 -74.00
C GLU A 323 0.59 -28.26 -75.30
N GLU A 324 1.09 -27.64 -76.36
CA GLU A 324 0.97 -28.12 -77.77
C GLU A 324 1.79 -27.15 -78.64
N ASP A 325 2.73 -27.87 -79.44
CA ASP A 325 3.50 -27.52 -80.62
C ASP A 325 4.67 -26.53 -80.53
#